data_61cd989d462ed6068842d2503d18af07
#
_entry.id   61cd989d462ed6068842d2503d18af07
#
_cell.length_a   1.000
_cell.length_b   1.000
_cell.length_c   1.000
_cell.angle_alpha   90.00
_cell.angle_beta   90.00
_cell.angle_gamma   90.00
#
_symmetry.space_group_name_H-M   'P 1'
#
loop_
_entity.id
_entity.type
_entity.pdbx_description
1 polymer ?
#
loop_
_entity_poly.entity_id
_entity_poly.type
_entity_poly.pdbx_seq_one_letter_code
_entity_poly.pdbx_strand_id
1 'polypeptide(L)'
;MATLKEMKELALHAAKGTAPTNYSASSVNEAFRDGLQELAGSINQFMKNRYDIYEIIVETADEIVPNKVIDALSDFAEIKVVGQGQKALFKKSLGKARAKKFLTQVGLSGVYETFRLDKAEFEVSATAVGGGVTIDFERMLDGAEVMADVMEILTEGLTDAVFGEVQKALKAAIQAKGRPQANYVIDNVFNSDKMFKLVNVVKAYGGNAVIFAPPEFVGAMGPDAIVPVPTSGNYGAVYHPQDIDAIHNTGYVNLFRGTPIVQIPQSFIGEDNVETWIDPQLAYVLPTGKEKVVKVVLEGQTYINDFKNRDNSLEIYAYKKMGAAILAHHNWGIYQNTGITQTYNFPYGI
;
A
#
# COMPACT_ATOMS: atom_id res chain seq x y z
N MET A 1 -2.88 -20.10 -33.44
CA MET A 1 -2.42 -18.82 -32.87
C MET A 1 -3.56 -18.22 -32.07
N ALA A 2 -3.37 -18.06 -30.78
CA ALA A 2 -4.30 -17.30 -29.96
C ALA A 2 -4.34 -15.86 -30.48
N THR A 3 -5.51 -15.25 -30.54
CA THR A 3 -5.63 -13.85 -30.93
C THR A 3 -5.03 -12.95 -29.85
N LEU A 4 -4.58 -11.75 -30.20
CA LEU A 4 -4.04 -10.78 -29.23
C LEU A 4 -5.02 -10.56 -28.05
N LYS A 5 -6.32 -10.55 -28.34
CA LYS A 5 -7.37 -10.42 -27.32
C LYS A 5 -7.41 -11.61 -26.37
N GLU A 6 -7.31 -12.83 -26.87
CA GLU A 6 -7.25 -14.04 -26.05
C GLU A 6 -5.99 -14.08 -25.19
N MET A 7 -4.86 -13.63 -25.73
CA MET A 7 -3.61 -13.52 -24.98
C MET A 7 -3.72 -12.51 -23.83
N LYS A 8 -4.36 -11.37 -24.02
CA LYS A 8 -4.63 -10.39 -22.96
C LYS A 8 -5.54 -10.95 -21.87
N GLU A 9 -6.60 -11.65 -22.25
CA GLU A 9 -7.51 -12.31 -21.30
C GLU A 9 -6.77 -13.39 -20.49
N LEU A 10 -5.92 -14.20 -21.15
CA LEU A 10 -5.09 -15.19 -20.47
C LEU A 10 -4.08 -14.54 -19.51
N ALA A 11 -3.42 -13.44 -19.92
CA ALA A 11 -2.51 -12.70 -19.09
C ALA A 11 -3.19 -12.17 -17.81
N LEU A 12 -4.38 -11.60 -17.94
CA LEU A 12 -5.16 -11.10 -16.82
C LEU A 12 -5.59 -12.21 -15.87
N HIS A 13 -6.02 -13.36 -16.40
CA HIS A 13 -6.39 -14.51 -15.58
C HIS A 13 -5.19 -15.13 -14.88
N ALA A 14 -4.05 -15.26 -15.58
CA ALA A 14 -2.81 -15.74 -15.00
C ALA A 14 -2.36 -14.87 -13.82
N ALA A 15 -2.36 -13.55 -14.00
CA ALA A 15 -1.90 -12.63 -12.98
C ALA A 15 -2.90 -12.42 -11.82
N LYS A 16 -4.20 -12.69 -12.03
CA LYS A 16 -5.21 -12.72 -10.97
C LYS A 16 -5.30 -14.07 -10.24
N GLY A 17 -4.60 -15.10 -10.71
CA GLY A 17 -4.73 -16.47 -10.19
C GLY A 17 -6.13 -17.07 -10.39
N THR A 18 -6.89 -16.56 -11.37
CA THR A 18 -8.25 -17.00 -11.67
C THR A 18 -8.26 -17.81 -12.98
N ALA A 19 -9.25 -18.67 -13.14
CA ALA A 19 -9.42 -19.42 -14.38
C ALA A 19 -10.80 -19.15 -14.98
N PRO A 20 -10.90 -18.99 -16.32
CA PRO A 20 -12.17 -19.00 -17.00
C PRO A 20 -12.87 -20.35 -16.82
N THR A 21 -14.16 -20.42 -17.05
CA THR A 21 -15.04 -21.57 -16.75
C THR A 21 -14.56 -22.92 -17.32
N ASN A 22 -13.67 -22.91 -18.30
CA ASN A 22 -13.18 -24.11 -19.01
C ASN A 22 -11.69 -24.43 -18.74
N TYR A 23 -11.01 -23.69 -17.83
CA TYR A 23 -9.60 -23.84 -17.56
C TYR A 23 -9.35 -23.98 -16.05
N SER A 24 -8.29 -24.69 -15.67
CA SER A 24 -7.71 -24.62 -14.32
C SER A 24 -6.66 -23.50 -14.26
N ALA A 25 -6.34 -22.99 -13.06
CA ALA A 25 -5.34 -21.93 -12.92
C ALA A 25 -3.96 -22.34 -13.47
N SER A 26 -3.56 -23.60 -13.30
CA SER A 26 -2.30 -24.11 -13.88
C SER A 26 -2.34 -24.16 -15.41
N SER A 27 -3.46 -24.57 -16.01
CA SER A 27 -3.59 -24.63 -17.47
C SER A 27 -3.66 -23.26 -18.13
N VAL A 28 -4.13 -22.22 -17.41
CA VAL A 28 -4.10 -20.83 -17.90
C VAL A 28 -2.66 -20.33 -17.96
N ASN A 29 -1.86 -20.57 -16.92
CA ASN A 29 -0.44 -20.18 -16.91
C ASN A 29 0.37 -20.88 -18.00
N GLU A 30 0.14 -22.18 -18.21
CA GLU A 30 0.77 -22.94 -19.30
C GLU A 30 0.35 -22.39 -20.66
N ALA A 31 -0.95 -22.20 -20.91
CA ALA A 31 -1.44 -21.65 -22.18
C ALA A 31 -0.92 -20.23 -22.44
N PHE A 32 -0.79 -19.42 -21.41
CA PHE A 32 -0.21 -18.08 -21.51
C PHE A 32 1.28 -18.13 -21.86
N ARG A 33 2.05 -18.97 -21.18
CA ARG A 33 3.49 -19.18 -21.45
C ARG A 33 3.71 -19.69 -22.87
N ASP A 34 2.96 -20.70 -23.29
CA ASP A 34 3.04 -21.25 -24.64
C ASP A 34 2.71 -20.20 -25.70
N GLY A 35 1.68 -19.39 -25.48
CA GLY A 35 1.30 -18.30 -26.37
C GLY A 35 2.39 -17.21 -26.43
N LEU A 36 3.01 -16.83 -25.33
CA LEU A 36 4.14 -15.88 -25.31
C LEU A 36 5.37 -16.48 -26.00
N GLN A 37 5.65 -17.76 -25.82
CA GLN A 37 6.75 -18.43 -26.51
C GLN A 37 6.51 -18.52 -28.01
N GLU A 38 5.27 -18.65 -28.46
CA GLU A 38 4.91 -18.56 -29.89
C GLU A 38 5.17 -17.14 -30.45
N LEU A 39 4.91 -16.08 -29.66
CA LEU A 39 5.15 -14.69 -30.06
C LEU A 39 6.61 -14.25 -29.93
N ALA A 40 7.38 -14.79 -29.00
CA ALA A 40 8.74 -14.37 -28.63
C ALA A 40 9.80 -15.47 -28.73
N GLY A 41 9.48 -16.65 -29.22
CA GLY A 41 10.37 -17.83 -29.23
C GLY A 41 11.61 -17.72 -30.11
N SER A 42 11.79 -16.62 -30.85
CA SER A 42 13.02 -16.26 -31.57
C SER A 42 13.20 -14.75 -31.60
N ILE A 43 14.45 -14.28 -31.75
CA ILE A 43 14.76 -12.85 -31.90
C ILE A 43 13.92 -12.20 -32.99
N ASN A 44 13.79 -12.89 -34.14
CA ASN A 44 13.01 -12.37 -35.27
C ASN A 44 11.52 -12.27 -34.99
N GLN A 45 10.96 -13.25 -34.29
CA GLN A 45 9.55 -13.26 -33.86
C GLN A 45 9.31 -12.18 -32.82
N PHE A 46 10.18 -12.08 -31.80
CA PHE A 46 10.12 -11.00 -30.82
C PHE A 46 10.16 -9.61 -31.46
N MET A 47 11.13 -9.36 -32.34
CA MET A 47 11.26 -8.05 -33.01
C MET A 47 10.06 -7.72 -33.92
N LYS A 48 9.40 -8.74 -34.47
CA LYS A 48 8.19 -8.57 -35.25
C LYS A 48 6.96 -8.27 -34.40
N ASN A 49 6.83 -8.96 -33.26
CA ASN A 49 5.64 -8.95 -32.40
C ASN A 49 5.83 -8.10 -31.13
N ARG A 50 6.94 -7.37 -31.00
CA ARG A 50 7.30 -6.65 -29.76
C ARG A 50 6.22 -5.68 -29.26
N TYR A 51 5.55 -4.99 -30.16
CA TYR A 51 4.51 -4.04 -29.80
C TYR A 51 3.27 -4.76 -29.25
N ASP A 52 2.93 -5.92 -29.77
CA ASP A 52 1.83 -6.74 -29.27
C ASP A 52 2.15 -7.29 -27.87
N ILE A 53 3.40 -7.70 -27.65
CA ILE A 53 3.89 -8.16 -26.33
C ILE A 53 3.83 -7.00 -25.33
N TYR A 54 4.29 -5.80 -25.70
CA TYR A 54 4.26 -4.64 -24.82
C TYR A 54 2.83 -4.19 -24.52
N GLU A 55 1.93 -4.28 -25.49
CA GLU A 55 0.50 -3.98 -25.29
C GLU A 55 -0.12 -4.95 -24.26
N ILE A 56 0.21 -6.23 -24.33
CA ILE A 56 -0.23 -7.22 -23.32
C ILE A 56 0.28 -6.83 -21.94
N ILE A 57 1.57 -6.51 -21.80
CA ILE A 57 2.19 -6.13 -20.52
C ILE A 57 1.55 -4.86 -19.95
N VAL A 58 1.38 -3.82 -20.77
CA VAL A 58 0.80 -2.54 -20.34
C VAL A 58 -0.62 -2.72 -19.85
N GLU A 59 -1.48 -3.39 -20.63
CA GLU A 59 -2.88 -3.59 -20.25
C GLU A 59 -3.00 -4.45 -18.99
N THR A 60 -2.19 -5.50 -18.88
CA THR A 60 -2.16 -6.35 -17.68
C THR A 60 -1.72 -5.57 -16.44
N ALA A 61 -0.64 -4.80 -16.54
CA ALA A 61 -0.16 -3.97 -15.44
C ALA A 61 -1.15 -2.87 -15.06
N ASP A 62 -1.77 -2.22 -16.06
CA ASP A 62 -2.72 -1.13 -15.83
C ASP A 62 -4.03 -1.60 -15.19
N GLU A 63 -4.41 -2.86 -15.35
CA GLU A 63 -5.56 -3.43 -14.66
C GLU A 63 -5.19 -3.99 -13.27
N ILE A 64 -4.06 -4.68 -13.16
CA ILE A 64 -3.71 -5.40 -11.93
C ILE A 64 -3.17 -4.47 -10.86
N VAL A 65 -2.24 -3.56 -11.19
CA VAL A 65 -1.61 -2.68 -10.21
C VAL A 65 -2.63 -1.82 -9.46
N PRO A 66 -3.57 -1.11 -10.13
CA PRO A 66 -4.58 -0.36 -9.42
C PRO A 66 -5.48 -1.23 -8.54
N ASN A 67 -5.86 -2.43 -9.01
CA ASN A 67 -6.73 -3.32 -8.26
C ASN A 67 -6.02 -3.85 -7.00
N LYS A 68 -4.79 -4.35 -7.12
CA LYS A 68 -3.99 -4.79 -5.96
C LYS A 68 -3.79 -3.66 -4.94
N VAL A 69 -3.52 -2.43 -5.42
CA VAL A 69 -3.36 -1.25 -4.57
C VAL A 69 -4.67 -0.89 -3.88
N ILE A 70 -5.79 -0.93 -4.60
CA ILE A 70 -7.12 -0.66 -4.03
C ILE A 70 -7.44 -1.69 -2.96
N ASP A 71 -7.26 -2.97 -3.24
CA ASP A 71 -7.57 -4.06 -2.29
C ASP A 71 -6.73 -3.94 -1.02
N ALA A 72 -5.45 -3.61 -1.14
CA ALA A 72 -4.56 -3.51 0.01
C ALA A 72 -4.70 -2.21 0.82
N LEU A 73 -4.96 -1.08 0.15
CA LEU A 73 -4.93 0.24 0.79
C LEU A 73 -6.32 0.88 0.96
N SER A 74 -7.38 0.29 0.38
CA SER A 74 -8.72 0.90 0.38
C SER A 74 -9.28 1.18 1.77
N ASP A 75 -8.85 0.47 2.79
CA ASP A 75 -9.35 0.68 4.16
C ASP A 75 -8.90 2.02 4.74
N PHE A 76 -7.70 2.47 4.46
CA PHE A 76 -7.12 3.68 5.06
C PHE A 76 -6.70 4.75 4.05
N ALA A 77 -6.60 4.43 2.76
CA ALA A 77 -6.23 5.37 1.70
C ALA A 77 -7.39 5.66 0.75
N GLU A 78 -7.48 6.90 0.29
CA GLU A 78 -8.32 7.28 -0.85
C GLU A 78 -7.45 7.25 -2.10
N ILE A 79 -7.79 6.34 -3.01
CA ILE A 79 -7.03 6.11 -4.24
C ILE A 79 -7.77 6.76 -5.40
N LYS A 80 -7.05 7.55 -6.20
CA LYS A 80 -7.56 8.12 -7.45
C LYS A 80 -6.69 7.68 -8.61
N VAL A 81 -7.32 7.08 -9.59
CA VAL A 81 -6.73 6.84 -10.90
C VAL A 81 -7.14 8.00 -11.80
N VAL A 82 -6.18 8.72 -12.34
CA VAL A 82 -6.41 9.89 -13.21
C VAL A 82 -5.75 9.69 -14.57
N GLY A 83 -6.30 10.32 -15.59
CA GLY A 83 -5.70 10.30 -16.92
C GLY A 83 -4.35 11.04 -16.95
N GLN A 84 -3.54 10.76 -17.98
CA GLN A 84 -2.25 11.41 -18.16
C GLN A 84 -2.38 12.93 -18.23
N GLY A 85 -1.57 13.64 -17.44
CA GLY A 85 -1.59 15.11 -17.36
C GLY A 85 -2.79 15.70 -16.61
N GLN A 86 -3.66 14.87 -16.05
CA GLN A 86 -4.76 15.34 -15.22
C GLN A 86 -4.30 15.53 -13.77
N LYS A 87 -4.74 16.64 -13.18
CA LYS A 87 -4.44 16.95 -11.78
C LYS A 87 -5.35 16.16 -10.84
N ALA A 88 -4.75 15.43 -9.93
CA ALA A 88 -5.48 14.74 -8.87
C ALA A 88 -5.78 15.70 -7.72
N LEU A 89 -6.97 16.28 -7.73
CA LEU A 89 -7.44 17.17 -6.68
C LEU A 89 -8.20 16.41 -5.61
N PHE A 90 -7.78 16.60 -4.37
CA PHE A 90 -8.47 16.07 -3.19
C PHE A 90 -9.09 17.21 -2.38
N LYS A 91 -10.30 16.97 -1.90
CA LYS A 91 -10.99 17.95 -1.04
C LYS A 91 -10.62 17.71 0.41
N LYS A 92 -10.18 18.76 1.07
CA LYS A 92 -9.96 18.77 2.50
C LYS A 92 -11.26 19.15 3.18
N SER A 93 -11.90 18.22 3.89
CA SER A 93 -13.07 18.56 4.66
C SER A 93 -12.69 19.12 6.03
N LEU A 94 -13.53 19.99 6.54
CA LEU A 94 -13.42 20.54 7.87
C LEU A 94 -13.90 19.49 8.86
N GLY A 95 -12.98 18.81 9.54
CA GLY A 95 -13.30 17.72 10.46
C GLY A 95 -14.33 18.13 11.55
N LYS A 96 -15.00 17.12 12.14
CA LYS A 96 -16.04 17.30 13.17
C LYS A 96 -15.64 18.20 14.36
N ALA A 97 -14.33 18.26 14.68
CA ALA A 97 -13.81 19.14 15.73
C ALA A 97 -13.98 20.63 15.39
N ARG A 98 -13.93 20.99 14.10
CA ARG A 98 -14.16 22.35 13.64
C ARG A 98 -15.65 22.70 13.63
N ALA A 99 -16.51 21.70 13.33
CA ALA A 99 -17.96 21.90 13.37
C ALA A 99 -18.46 22.32 14.77
N LYS A 100 -17.83 21.83 15.83
CA LYS A 100 -18.15 22.25 17.20
C LYS A 100 -17.83 23.73 17.49
N LYS A 101 -16.91 24.36 16.77
CA LYS A 101 -16.59 25.79 16.89
C LYS A 101 -17.62 26.70 16.22
N PHE A 102 -18.47 26.15 15.36
CA PHE A 102 -19.57 26.88 14.72
C PHE A 102 -20.85 26.94 15.57
N LEU A 103 -20.89 26.14 16.64
CA LEU A 103 -22.02 26.16 17.55
C LEU A 103 -21.76 27.18 18.68
N THR A 104 -22.41 28.33 18.61
CA THR A 104 -22.41 29.34 19.65
C THR A 104 -23.77 29.32 20.38
N GLN A 105 -23.72 29.36 21.70
CA GLN A 105 -24.94 29.55 22.50
C GLN A 105 -25.22 31.04 22.55
N VAL A 106 -26.37 31.40 22.02
CA VAL A 106 -26.83 32.82 21.97
C VAL A 106 -28.22 32.89 22.63
N GLY A 107 -28.49 33.95 23.36
CA GLY A 107 -29.81 34.20 23.91
C GLY A 107 -30.87 34.36 22.79
N LEU A 108 -32.15 34.21 23.14
CA LEU A 108 -33.30 34.23 22.19
C LEU A 108 -33.33 35.45 21.24
N SER A 109 -32.71 36.55 21.60
CA SER A 109 -32.61 37.78 20.79
C SER A 109 -31.22 38.04 20.22
N GLY A 110 -30.29 37.09 20.33
CA GLY A 110 -28.92 37.24 19.88
C GLY A 110 -28.72 36.88 18.40
N VAL A 111 -27.70 37.47 17.80
CA VAL A 111 -27.29 37.20 16.42
C VAL A 111 -26.25 36.05 16.44
N TYR A 112 -26.49 35.00 15.67
CA TYR A 112 -25.52 33.92 15.48
C TYR A 112 -24.38 34.38 14.58
N GLU A 113 -23.16 34.06 14.97
CA GLU A 113 -22.00 34.22 14.08
C GLU A 113 -22.10 33.26 12.92
N THR A 114 -21.96 33.77 11.71
CA THR A 114 -21.94 32.94 10.50
C THR A 114 -20.50 32.72 10.04
N PHE A 115 -20.15 31.47 9.81
CA PHE A 115 -18.83 31.12 9.34
C PHE A 115 -18.88 30.59 7.90
N ARG A 116 -17.92 30.98 7.08
CA ARG A 116 -17.79 30.49 5.72
C ARG A 116 -17.14 29.07 5.73
N LEU A 117 -17.76 28.15 5.03
CA LEU A 117 -17.22 26.83 4.77
C LEU A 117 -16.22 26.92 3.59
N ASP A 118 -14.96 27.20 3.90
CA ASP A 118 -13.90 27.15 2.91
C ASP A 118 -13.46 25.69 2.73
N LYS A 119 -13.72 25.14 1.55
CA LYS A 119 -13.17 23.84 1.14
C LYS A 119 -11.79 24.08 0.52
N ALA A 120 -10.75 23.69 1.23
CA ALA A 120 -9.41 23.68 0.66
C ALA A 120 -9.26 22.45 -0.25
N GLU A 121 -8.85 22.67 -1.48
CA GLU A 121 -8.42 21.61 -2.38
C GLU A 121 -6.89 21.57 -2.38
N PHE A 122 -6.31 20.38 -2.47
CA PHE A 122 -4.88 20.21 -2.63
C PHE A 122 -4.60 19.18 -3.71
N GLU A 123 -3.52 19.39 -4.40
CA GLU A 123 -3.03 18.55 -5.47
C GLU A 123 -1.98 17.58 -4.91
N VAL A 124 -2.04 16.33 -5.32
CA VAL A 124 -0.98 15.36 -5.09
C VAL A 124 -0.21 15.21 -6.41
N SER A 125 1.07 15.54 -6.37
CA SER A 125 1.95 15.38 -7.53
C SER A 125 2.32 13.92 -7.69
N ALA A 126 2.22 13.41 -8.92
CA ALA A 126 2.71 12.09 -9.28
C ALA A 126 4.13 12.18 -9.83
N THR A 127 4.99 11.27 -9.40
CA THR A 127 6.36 11.07 -9.89
C THR A 127 6.43 9.76 -10.66
N ALA A 128 7.31 9.67 -11.65
CA ALA A 128 7.53 8.42 -12.36
C ALA A 128 8.34 7.46 -11.48
N VAL A 129 7.80 6.28 -11.24
CA VAL A 129 8.46 5.19 -10.53
C VAL A 129 8.43 3.97 -11.44
N GLY A 130 9.56 3.31 -11.58
CA GLY A 130 9.68 2.15 -12.46
C GLY A 130 11.00 1.44 -12.28
N GLY A 131 11.15 0.34 -12.99
CA GLY A 131 12.34 -0.48 -13.01
C GLY A 131 12.64 -0.99 -14.42
N GLY A 132 13.81 -1.55 -14.59
CA GLY A 132 14.26 -2.18 -15.82
C GLY A 132 14.68 -3.62 -15.59
N VAL A 133 14.40 -4.47 -16.57
CA VAL A 133 14.83 -5.86 -16.59
C VAL A 133 15.66 -6.06 -17.86
N THR A 134 16.80 -6.71 -17.74
CA THR A 134 17.63 -7.10 -18.87
C THR A 134 17.33 -8.55 -19.21
N ILE A 135 16.99 -8.81 -20.47
CA ILE A 135 16.71 -10.14 -20.98
C ILE A 135 17.85 -10.56 -21.92
N ASP A 136 18.44 -11.70 -21.64
CA ASP A 136 19.39 -12.34 -22.54
C ASP A 136 18.63 -13.24 -23.52
N PHE A 137 18.74 -12.93 -24.82
CA PHE A 137 18.04 -13.71 -25.84
C PHE A 137 18.49 -15.18 -25.91
N GLU A 138 19.76 -15.48 -25.61
CA GLU A 138 20.23 -16.85 -25.62
C GLU A 138 19.55 -17.66 -24.50
N ARG A 139 19.42 -17.07 -23.31
CA ARG A 139 18.72 -17.71 -22.17
C ARG A 139 17.22 -17.82 -22.39
N MET A 140 16.64 -16.86 -23.10
CA MET A 140 15.24 -16.93 -23.48
C MET A 140 14.97 -18.05 -24.50
N LEU A 141 15.90 -18.26 -25.44
CA LEU A 141 15.81 -19.37 -26.40
C LEU A 141 15.99 -20.75 -25.74
N ASP A 142 16.84 -20.83 -24.72
CA ASP A 142 17.04 -22.04 -23.93
C ASP A 142 15.89 -22.32 -22.95
N GLY A 143 14.91 -21.40 -22.84
CA GLY A 143 13.78 -21.49 -21.93
C GLY A 143 14.13 -21.22 -20.46
N ALA A 144 15.34 -20.70 -20.18
CA ALA A 144 15.77 -20.32 -18.84
C ALA A 144 15.14 -18.99 -18.38
N GLU A 145 14.79 -18.12 -19.31
CA GLU A 145 14.09 -16.87 -19.07
C GLU A 145 12.77 -16.86 -19.85
N VAL A 146 11.66 -16.63 -19.17
CA VAL A 146 10.32 -16.59 -19.77
C VAL A 146 9.74 -15.21 -19.64
N MET A 147 9.17 -14.67 -20.72
CA MET A 147 8.56 -13.33 -20.71
C MET A 147 7.43 -13.19 -19.67
N ALA A 148 6.77 -14.29 -19.30
CA ALA A 148 5.76 -14.28 -18.26
C ALA A 148 6.34 -13.91 -16.88
N ASP A 149 7.53 -14.39 -16.57
CA ASP A 149 8.22 -14.11 -15.30
C ASP A 149 8.65 -12.62 -15.25
N VAL A 150 9.05 -12.05 -16.39
CA VAL A 150 9.35 -10.62 -16.52
C VAL A 150 8.10 -9.77 -16.25
N MET A 151 6.94 -10.16 -16.76
CA MET A 151 5.67 -9.47 -16.47
C MET A 151 5.31 -9.52 -15.00
N GLU A 152 5.46 -10.67 -14.36
CA GLU A 152 5.19 -10.86 -12.94
C GLU A 152 6.08 -9.95 -12.09
N ILE A 153 7.39 -9.98 -12.32
CA ILE A 153 8.38 -9.13 -11.63
C ILE A 153 8.06 -7.64 -11.82
N LEU A 154 7.74 -7.20 -13.03
CA LEU A 154 7.40 -5.80 -13.29
C LEU A 154 6.12 -5.37 -12.57
N THR A 155 5.10 -6.23 -12.56
CA THR A 155 3.81 -5.94 -11.90
C THR A 155 3.95 -5.90 -10.38
N GLU A 156 4.72 -6.83 -9.80
CA GLU A 156 5.01 -6.85 -8.37
C GLU A 156 5.86 -5.64 -7.97
N GLY A 157 6.93 -5.36 -8.72
CA GLY A 157 7.79 -4.22 -8.45
C GLY A 157 7.05 -2.88 -8.52
N LEU A 158 6.13 -2.70 -9.47
CA LEU A 158 5.29 -1.49 -9.53
C LEU A 158 4.31 -1.41 -8.34
N THR A 159 3.78 -2.54 -7.87
CA THR A 159 2.90 -2.59 -6.70
C THR A 159 3.67 -2.23 -5.43
N ASP A 160 4.84 -2.82 -5.22
CA ASP A 160 5.72 -2.54 -4.09
C ASP A 160 6.17 -1.08 -4.08
N ALA A 161 6.43 -0.50 -5.23
CA ALA A 161 6.75 0.91 -5.36
C ALA A 161 5.63 1.84 -4.84
N VAL A 162 4.34 1.49 -5.05
CA VAL A 162 3.21 2.24 -4.48
C VAL A 162 3.23 2.17 -2.96
N PHE A 163 3.46 0.98 -2.39
CA PHE A 163 3.57 0.84 -0.94
C PHE A 163 4.74 1.65 -0.37
N GLY A 164 5.88 1.64 -1.05
CA GLY A 164 7.04 2.47 -0.70
C GLY A 164 6.72 3.96 -0.69
N GLU A 165 6.03 4.48 -1.72
CA GLU A 165 5.62 5.88 -1.77
C GLU A 165 4.62 6.26 -0.65
N VAL A 166 3.68 5.36 -0.32
CA VAL A 166 2.77 5.56 0.81
C VAL A 166 3.54 5.62 2.12
N GLN A 167 4.48 4.72 2.33
CA GLN A 167 5.32 4.67 3.53
C GLN A 167 6.19 5.92 3.65
N LYS A 168 6.78 6.37 2.55
CA LYS A 168 7.56 7.61 2.47
C LYS A 168 6.72 8.84 2.86
N ALA A 169 5.49 8.92 2.35
CA ALA A 169 4.56 9.98 2.71
C ALA A 169 4.18 9.93 4.20
N LEU A 170 3.96 8.72 4.76
CA LEU A 170 3.70 8.53 6.19
C LEU A 170 4.89 8.99 7.05
N LYS A 171 6.10 8.63 6.66
CA LYS A 171 7.33 9.04 7.35
C LYS A 171 7.58 10.55 7.26
N ALA A 172 7.38 11.14 6.10
CA ALA A 172 7.48 12.60 5.92
C ALA A 172 6.48 13.36 6.79
N ALA A 173 5.29 12.82 7.01
CA ALA A 173 4.29 13.41 7.89
C ALA A 173 4.74 13.41 9.37
N ILE A 174 5.56 12.45 9.80
CA ILE A 174 6.16 12.43 11.15
C ILE A 174 7.07 13.65 11.36
N GLN A 175 7.79 14.03 10.33
CA GLN A 175 8.75 15.14 10.37
C GLN A 175 8.10 16.51 10.12
N ALA A 176 6.82 16.54 9.74
CA ALA A 176 6.12 17.77 9.40
C ALA A 176 6.06 18.75 10.58
N LYS A 177 6.42 20.00 10.32
CA LYS A 177 6.32 21.08 11.29
C LYS A 177 4.84 21.35 11.64
N GLY A 178 4.54 21.52 12.94
CA GLY A 178 3.18 21.86 13.41
C GLY A 178 2.29 20.65 13.73
N ARG A 179 2.83 19.42 13.74
CA ARG A 179 2.10 18.25 14.25
C ARG A 179 1.80 18.43 15.75
N PRO A 180 0.61 18.04 16.23
CA PRO A 180 0.35 18.00 17.67
C PRO A 180 1.23 16.95 18.35
N GLN A 181 1.84 17.32 19.47
CA GLN A 181 2.71 16.41 20.21
C GLN A 181 1.97 15.15 20.72
N ALA A 182 0.67 15.26 20.98
CA ALA A 182 -0.18 14.16 21.41
C ALA A 182 -0.38 13.07 20.33
N ASN A 183 -0.06 13.36 19.06
CA ASN A 183 -0.23 12.44 17.94
C ASN A 183 1.01 11.59 17.65
N TYR A 184 2.06 11.75 18.44
CA TYR A 184 3.30 11.03 18.25
C TYR A 184 3.86 10.51 19.57
N VAL A 185 4.10 9.22 19.63
CA VAL A 185 4.67 8.54 20.79
C VAL A 185 5.94 7.83 20.36
N ILE A 186 7.03 8.02 21.13
CA ILE A 186 8.29 7.30 20.99
C ILE A 186 8.55 6.56 22.27
N ASP A 187 8.78 5.27 22.19
CA ASP A 187 9.19 4.43 23.31
C ASP A 187 10.21 3.39 22.86
N ASN A 188 11.00 2.90 23.81
CA ASN A 188 11.94 1.80 23.55
C ASN A 188 11.30 0.42 23.78
N VAL A 189 10.20 0.37 24.51
CA VAL A 189 9.39 -0.82 24.75
C VAL A 189 7.94 -0.44 24.54
N PHE A 190 7.16 -1.35 23.99
CA PHE A 190 5.73 -1.10 23.77
C PHE A 190 5.02 -0.75 25.09
N ASN A 191 4.26 0.34 25.08
CA ASN A 191 3.46 0.79 26.20
C ASN A 191 1.98 0.88 25.79
N SER A 192 1.17 -0.03 26.33
CA SER A 192 -0.24 -0.15 25.94
C SER A 192 -1.07 1.07 26.34
N ASP A 193 -0.75 1.76 27.44
CA ASP A 193 -1.50 2.94 27.86
C ASP A 193 -1.22 4.16 26.96
N LYS A 194 0.01 4.31 26.48
CA LYS A 194 0.36 5.36 25.54
C LYS A 194 -0.27 5.10 24.17
N MET A 195 -0.28 3.84 23.70
CA MET A 195 -0.99 3.46 22.48
C MET A 195 -2.49 3.73 22.61
N PHE A 196 -3.09 3.40 23.76
CA PHE A 196 -4.49 3.66 24.01
C PHE A 196 -4.83 5.16 24.02
N LYS A 197 -3.96 6.00 24.60
CA LYS A 197 -4.11 7.46 24.52
C LYS A 197 -4.08 7.96 23.08
N LEU A 198 -3.17 7.42 22.28
CA LEU A 198 -3.06 7.76 20.87
C LEU A 198 -4.33 7.37 20.08
N VAL A 199 -4.86 6.17 20.32
CA VAL A 199 -6.14 5.71 19.74
C VAL A 199 -7.29 6.64 20.14
N ASN A 200 -7.33 7.07 21.40
CA ASN A 200 -8.36 7.98 21.90
C ASN A 200 -8.27 9.37 21.26
N VAL A 201 -7.06 9.85 20.94
CA VAL A 201 -6.90 11.11 20.19
C VAL A 201 -7.60 11.00 18.84
N VAL A 202 -7.41 9.89 18.12
CA VAL A 202 -8.04 9.68 16.81
C VAL A 202 -9.57 9.53 16.96
N LYS A 203 -10.05 8.73 17.91
CA LYS A 203 -11.48 8.53 18.17
C LYS A 203 -12.20 9.81 18.63
N ALA A 204 -11.51 10.73 19.32
CA ALA A 204 -12.08 11.99 19.77
C ALA A 204 -12.54 12.91 18.62
N TYR A 205 -11.98 12.75 17.43
CA TYR A 205 -12.43 13.44 16.22
C TYR A 205 -13.69 12.85 15.59
N GLY A 206 -14.26 11.79 16.20
CA GLY A 206 -15.58 11.22 15.88
C GLY A 206 -15.56 10.20 14.76
N GLY A 207 -14.47 9.48 14.61
CA GLY A 207 -14.32 8.32 13.72
C GLY A 207 -14.01 7.04 14.49
N ASN A 208 -14.08 5.92 13.82
CA ASN A 208 -13.43 4.70 14.27
C ASN A 208 -11.94 4.80 13.96
N ALA A 209 -11.11 4.24 14.83
CA ALA A 209 -9.68 4.15 14.62
C ALA A 209 -9.31 2.71 14.25
N VAL A 210 -8.31 2.55 13.40
CA VAL A 210 -7.67 1.28 13.10
C VAL A 210 -6.16 1.46 13.27
N ILE A 211 -5.50 0.45 13.80
CA ILE A 211 -4.05 0.40 13.95
C ILE A 211 -3.48 -0.37 12.78
N PHE A 212 -2.62 0.27 12.01
CA PHE A 212 -1.87 -0.36 10.93
C PHE A 212 -0.43 -0.53 11.39
N ALA A 213 0.05 -1.75 11.40
CA ALA A 213 1.40 -2.06 11.86
C ALA A 213 2.01 -3.25 11.11
N PRO A 214 3.33 -3.27 10.91
CA PRO A 214 4.03 -4.43 10.35
C PRO A 214 4.05 -5.60 11.36
N PRO A 215 4.30 -6.83 10.88
CA PRO A 215 4.31 -8.04 11.71
C PRO A 215 5.22 -7.94 12.93
N GLU A 216 6.40 -7.33 12.77
CA GLU A 216 7.40 -7.16 13.81
C GLU A 216 6.89 -6.27 14.95
N PHE A 217 6.18 -5.20 14.59
CA PHE A 217 5.56 -4.31 15.58
C PHE A 217 4.43 -5.02 16.33
N VAL A 218 3.59 -5.75 15.60
CA VAL A 218 2.48 -6.50 16.21
C VAL A 218 3.02 -7.56 17.16
N GLY A 219 4.07 -8.28 16.78
CA GLY A 219 4.77 -9.21 17.67
C GLY A 219 5.34 -8.56 18.92
N ALA A 220 5.87 -7.34 18.81
CA ALA A 220 6.38 -6.57 19.95
C ALA A 220 5.29 -6.03 20.89
N MET A 221 4.04 -5.93 20.43
CA MET A 221 2.90 -5.59 21.29
C MET A 221 2.62 -6.70 22.32
N GLY A 222 2.87 -7.95 21.94
CA GLY A 222 2.76 -9.11 22.83
C GLY A 222 1.40 -9.24 23.53
N PRO A 223 1.38 -9.76 24.77
CA PRO A 223 0.14 -9.93 25.55
C PRO A 223 -0.61 -8.62 25.81
N ASP A 224 0.09 -7.49 25.82
CA ASP A 224 -0.50 -6.18 26.10
C ASP A 224 -1.51 -5.75 25.01
N ALA A 225 -1.44 -6.35 23.83
CA ALA A 225 -2.42 -6.12 22.77
C ALA A 225 -3.82 -6.65 23.15
N ILE A 226 -3.89 -7.68 23.96
CA ILE A 226 -5.10 -8.49 24.19
C ILE A 226 -5.93 -7.98 25.37
N VAL A 227 -5.31 -7.68 26.50
CA VAL A 227 -6.02 -7.39 27.75
C VAL A 227 -5.48 -6.11 28.37
N PRO A 228 -6.35 -5.20 28.86
CA PRO A 228 -5.90 -4.15 29.74
C PRO A 228 -5.34 -4.82 31.02
N VAL A 229 -4.03 -4.70 31.22
CA VAL A 229 -3.39 -5.23 32.44
C VAL A 229 -4.01 -4.52 33.64
N PRO A 230 -4.71 -5.22 34.54
CA PRO A 230 -5.24 -4.59 35.74
C PRO A 230 -4.06 -4.13 36.59
N THR A 231 -4.02 -2.86 36.93
CA THR A 231 -2.93 -2.20 37.67
C THR A 231 -2.88 -2.57 39.15
N SER A 232 -3.80 -3.36 39.66
CA SER A 232 -3.76 -3.86 41.04
C SER A 232 -4.62 -5.11 41.20
N GLY A 233 -4.02 -6.19 41.60
CA GLY A 233 -4.68 -7.40 42.05
C GLY A 233 -4.23 -8.67 41.30
N ASN A 234 -4.15 -9.76 42.04
CA ASN A 234 -3.74 -11.12 41.63
C ASN A 234 -4.67 -11.81 40.63
N TYR A 235 -5.24 -11.10 39.70
CA TYR A 235 -6.04 -11.70 38.64
C TYR A 235 -5.13 -11.95 37.44
N GLY A 236 -4.80 -13.21 37.19
CA GLY A 236 -4.15 -13.61 35.97
C GLY A 236 -4.91 -13.11 34.73
N ALA A 237 -4.22 -12.85 33.66
CA ALA A 237 -4.83 -12.45 32.39
C ALA A 237 -5.85 -13.51 31.98
N VAL A 238 -7.13 -13.12 31.94
CA VAL A 238 -8.21 -14.01 31.50
C VAL A 238 -8.36 -13.82 29.99
N TYR A 239 -7.81 -14.77 29.24
CA TYR A 239 -8.00 -14.81 27.79
C TYR A 239 -9.34 -15.43 27.46
N HIS A 240 -10.09 -14.79 26.57
CA HIS A 240 -11.29 -15.40 26.02
C HIS A 240 -10.90 -16.55 25.08
N PRO A 241 -11.61 -17.70 25.06
CA PRO A 241 -11.26 -18.81 24.16
C PRO A 241 -11.10 -18.41 22.70
N GLN A 242 -11.90 -17.46 22.23
CA GLN A 242 -11.79 -16.93 20.86
C GLN A 242 -10.49 -16.18 20.60
N ASP A 243 -9.94 -15.51 21.60
CA ASP A 243 -8.65 -14.79 21.47
C ASP A 243 -7.49 -15.79 21.41
N ILE A 244 -7.59 -16.90 22.18
CA ILE A 244 -6.62 -17.98 22.13
C ILE A 244 -6.64 -18.65 20.77
N ASP A 245 -7.82 -18.94 20.22
CA ASP A 245 -7.97 -19.53 18.89
C ASP A 245 -7.43 -18.58 17.80
N ALA A 246 -7.67 -17.28 17.92
CA ALA A 246 -7.12 -16.28 17.00
C ALA A 246 -5.59 -16.26 17.05
N ILE A 247 -4.97 -16.28 18.25
CA ILE A 247 -3.52 -16.33 18.41
C ILE A 247 -2.93 -17.61 17.81
N HIS A 248 -3.58 -18.75 18.02
CA HIS A 248 -3.12 -20.02 17.45
C HIS A 248 -3.20 -20.05 15.93
N ASN A 249 -4.23 -19.43 15.34
CA ASN A 249 -4.45 -19.46 13.90
C ASN A 249 -3.64 -18.40 13.14
N THR A 250 -3.48 -17.19 13.72
CA THR A 250 -2.86 -16.04 13.03
C THR A 250 -1.53 -15.62 13.64
N GLY A 251 -1.18 -16.14 14.81
CA GLY A 251 0.03 -15.76 15.55
C GLY A 251 -0.05 -14.41 16.26
N TYR A 252 -1.14 -13.66 16.11
CA TYR A 252 -1.34 -12.35 16.74
C TYR A 252 -2.84 -12.07 16.97
N VAL A 253 -3.12 -11.01 17.73
CA VAL A 253 -4.49 -10.57 18.00
C VAL A 253 -4.86 -9.43 17.08
N ASN A 254 -5.99 -9.56 16.41
CA ASN A 254 -6.52 -8.57 15.48
C ASN A 254 -7.22 -7.38 16.20
N LEU A 255 -7.17 -7.32 17.52
CA LEU A 255 -7.91 -6.34 18.29
C LEU A 255 -7.08 -5.81 19.47
N PHE A 256 -6.91 -4.48 19.55
CA PHE A 256 -6.29 -3.80 20.67
C PHE A 256 -7.33 -2.95 21.40
N ARG A 257 -7.74 -3.36 22.61
CA ARG A 257 -8.73 -2.64 23.43
C ARG A 257 -9.95 -2.16 22.62
N GLY A 258 -10.53 -3.04 21.81
CA GLY A 258 -11.68 -2.74 20.94
C GLY A 258 -11.33 -1.91 19.69
N THR A 259 -10.06 -1.82 19.32
CA THR A 259 -9.61 -1.17 18.08
C THR A 259 -8.99 -2.23 17.17
N PRO A 260 -9.46 -2.40 15.94
CA PRO A 260 -8.90 -3.37 15.01
C PRO A 260 -7.42 -3.09 14.72
N ILE A 261 -6.64 -4.16 14.59
CA ILE A 261 -5.25 -4.14 14.10
C ILE A 261 -5.27 -4.74 12.71
N VAL A 262 -4.75 -4.01 11.74
CA VAL A 262 -4.53 -4.48 10.38
C VAL A 262 -3.04 -4.59 10.16
N GLN A 263 -2.60 -5.79 9.84
CA GLN A 263 -1.21 -6.06 9.55
C GLN A 263 -0.88 -5.57 8.14
N ILE A 264 0.15 -4.75 8.02
CA ILE A 264 0.66 -4.31 6.72
C ILE A 264 1.61 -5.40 6.21
N PRO A 265 1.41 -5.92 4.99
CA PRO A 265 2.34 -6.89 4.42
C PRO A 265 3.77 -6.34 4.41
N GLN A 266 4.73 -7.16 4.80
CA GLN A 266 6.14 -6.81 4.81
C GLN A 266 6.86 -7.59 3.72
N SER A 267 7.78 -6.95 3.00
CA SER A 267 8.66 -7.59 2.04
C SER A 267 10.12 -7.19 2.29
N PHE A 268 11.04 -8.06 1.93
CA PHE A 268 12.47 -7.78 1.97
C PHE A 268 12.90 -7.11 0.66
N ILE A 269 13.91 -6.23 0.74
CA ILE A 269 14.44 -5.51 -0.42
C ILE A 269 15.56 -6.30 -1.10
N GLY A 270 16.36 -7.04 -0.33
CA GLY A 270 17.50 -7.79 -0.80
C GLY A 270 17.40 -9.29 -0.54
N GLU A 271 18.33 -10.05 -1.11
CA GLU A 271 18.42 -11.50 -0.93
C GLU A 271 18.97 -11.92 0.45
N ASP A 272 19.52 -10.96 1.21
CA ASP A 272 20.10 -11.18 2.54
C ASP A 272 19.05 -11.18 3.67
N ASN A 273 17.78 -10.87 3.36
CA ASN A 273 16.64 -10.83 4.29
C ASN A 273 16.86 -9.92 5.51
N VAL A 274 17.65 -8.86 5.36
CA VAL A 274 17.95 -7.92 6.43
C VAL A 274 17.13 -6.65 6.32
N GLU A 275 17.00 -6.12 5.12
CA GLU A 275 16.33 -4.85 4.87
C GLU A 275 14.88 -5.05 4.45
N THR A 276 13.98 -4.29 5.06
CA THR A 276 12.54 -4.35 4.80
C THR A 276 12.02 -3.07 4.19
N TRP A 277 10.97 -3.17 3.36
CA TRP A 277 10.31 -2.03 2.73
C TRP A 277 9.63 -1.11 3.73
N ILE A 278 9.01 -1.69 4.76
CA ILE A 278 8.22 -0.97 5.76
C ILE A 278 9.03 -0.89 7.04
N ASP A 279 9.06 0.31 7.64
CA ASP A 279 9.73 0.54 8.92
C ASP A 279 9.09 -0.33 10.02
N PRO A 280 9.79 -1.36 10.54
CA PRO A 280 9.25 -2.26 11.53
C PRO A 280 9.00 -1.59 12.89
N GLN A 281 9.57 -0.41 13.12
CA GLN A 281 9.41 0.34 14.36
C GLN A 281 8.13 1.16 14.45
N LEU A 282 7.40 1.33 13.33
CA LEU A 282 6.29 2.26 13.25
C LEU A 282 4.93 1.56 13.21
N ALA A 283 4.00 2.04 14.04
CA ALA A 283 2.59 1.73 13.92
C ALA A 283 1.78 3.01 13.69
N TYR A 284 0.80 2.93 12.82
CA TYR A 284 -0.04 4.05 12.42
C TYR A 284 -1.45 3.86 12.96
N VAL A 285 -1.96 4.86 13.65
CA VAL A 285 -3.36 4.90 14.10
C VAL A 285 -4.10 5.86 13.18
N LEU A 286 -4.90 5.31 12.30
CA LEU A 286 -5.60 6.07 11.27
C LEU A 286 -7.12 6.01 11.47
N PRO A 287 -7.85 7.08 11.14
CA PRO A 287 -9.30 7.05 11.17
C PRO A 287 -9.84 6.27 9.98
N THR A 288 -10.79 5.38 10.23
CA THR A 288 -11.58 4.74 9.20
C THR A 288 -12.92 5.46 9.09
N GLY A 289 -13.17 6.11 7.99
CA GLY A 289 -14.38 6.87 7.76
C GLY A 289 -14.42 7.49 6.37
N LYS A 290 -15.34 8.43 6.16
CA LYS A 290 -15.51 9.11 4.87
C LYS A 290 -14.28 9.91 4.42
N GLU A 291 -13.42 10.31 5.35
CA GLU A 291 -12.19 11.06 5.08
C GLU A 291 -10.97 10.22 5.45
N LYS A 292 -10.41 9.59 4.45
CA LYS A 292 -9.15 8.87 4.60
C LYS A 292 -8.00 9.86 4.59
N VAL A 293 -7.05 9.66 5.51
CA VAL A 293 -5.92 10.58 5.71
C VAL A 293 -4.88 10.44 4.61
N VAL A 294 -4.66 9.21 4.15
CA VAL A 294 -3.72 8.90 3.07
C VAL A 294 -4.42 9.10 1.73
N LYS A 295 -3.76 9.80 0.81
CA LYS A 295 -4.21 10.03 -0.56
C LYS A 295 -3.19 9.46 -1.51
N VAL A 296 -3.62 8.55 -2.38
CA VAL A 296 -2.79 7.90 -3.38
C VAL A 296 -3.31 8.26 -4.77
N VAL A 297 -2.39 8.54 -5.65
CA VAL A 297 -2.67 8.88 -7.05
C VAL A 297 -1.91 7.94 -7.95
N LEU A 298 -2.61 7.38 -8.91
CA LEU A 298 -2.04 6.67 -10.04
C LEU A 298 -2.40 7.46 -11.29
N GLU A 299 -1.40 7.95 -12.04
CA GLU A 299 -1.59 8.81 -13.20
C GLU A 299 -1.20 8.10 -14.48
N GLY A 300 -2.11 8.11 -15.43
CA GLY A 300 -1.87 7.62 -16.79
C GLY A 300 -1.73 6.11 -16.89
N GLN A 301 -1.23 5.68 -18.03
CA GLN A 301 -0.91 4.30 -18.34
C GLN A 301 0.52 3.96 -17.92
N THR A 302 0.81 2.67 -17.83
CA THR A 302 2.18 2.18 -17.69
C THR A 302 2.92 2.39 -19.01
N TYR A 303 4.14 2.91 -18.93
CA TYR A 303 5.01 3.11 -20.10
C TYR A 303 6.08 2.04 -20.14
N ILE A 304 6.31 1.50 -21.33
CA ILE A 304 7.39 0.55 -21.59
C ILE A 304 8.29 1.13 -22.67
N ASN A 305 9.59 1.09 -22.40
CA ASN A 305 10.64 1.42 -23.37
C ASN A 305 11.62 0.26 -23.43
N ASP A 306 12.15 -0.03 -24.60
CA ASP A 306 13.14 -1.06 -24.83
C ASP A 306 14.41 -0.47 -25.43
N PHE A 307 15.56 -1.02 -25.03
CA PHE A 307 16.86 -0.71 -25.60
C PHE A 307 17.58 -2.01 -25.91
N LYS A 308 18.09 -2.11 -27.15
CA LYS A 308 18.92 -3.23 -27.55
C LYS A 308 20.37 -2.89 -27.27
N ASN A 309 21.04 -3.69 -26.46
CA ASN A 309 22.45 -3.57 -26.14
C ASN A 309 23.36 -4.12 -27.25
N ARG A 310 24.65 -3.83 -27.17
CA ARG A 310 25.66 -4.29 -28.16
C ARG A 310 25.92 -5.80 -28.12
N ASP A 311 25.65 -6.42 -26.97
CA ASP A 311 25.74 -7.89 -26.73
C ASP A 311 24.49 -8.64 -27.16
N ASN A 312 23.55 -7.99 -27.82
CA ASN A 312 22.22 -8.47 -28.19
C ASN A 312 21.26 -8.72 -27.03
N SER A 313 21.59 -8.38 -25.79
CA SER A 313 20.61 -8.34 -24.71
C SER A 313 19.60 -7.22 -24.96
N LEU A 314 18.40 -7.39 -24.41
CA LEU A 314 17.30 -6.43 -24.45
C LEU A 314 17.04 -5.90 -23.06
N GLU A 315 17.08 -4.60 -22.89
CA GLU A 315 16.65 -3.94 -21.66
C GLU A 315 15.23 -3.43 -21.84
N ILE A 316 14.34 -3.84 -20.95
CA ILE A 316 12.94 -3.39 -20.91
C ILE A 316 12.75 -2.55 -19.67
N TYR A 317 12.37 -1.31 -19.83
CA TYR A 317 12.06 -0.37 -18.77
C TYR A 317 10.54 -0.16 -18.70
N ALA A 318 9.95 -0.46 -17.56
CA ALA A 318 8.56 -0.13 -17.28
C ALA A 318 8.47 0.92 -16.18
N TYR A 319 7.65 1.95 -16.39
CA TYR A 319 7.39 2.94 -15.35
C TYR A 319 5.93 3.40 -15.36
N LYS A 320 5.44 3.74 -14.17
CA LYS A 320 4.12 4.31 -13.96
C LYS A 320 4.24 5.55 -13.08
N LYS A 321 3.43 6.56 -13.37
CA LYS A 321 3.39 7.74 -12.52
C LYS A 321 2.49 7.49 -11.32
N MET A 322 3.03 7.68 -10.14
CA MET A 322 2.32 7.50 -8.89
C MET A 322 2.75 8.53 -7.86
N GLY A 323 1.89 8.78 -6.89
CA GLY A 323 2.21 9.70 -5.80
C GLY A 323 1.35 9.42 -4.59
N ALA A 324 1.90 9.68 -3.41
CA ALA A 324 1.18 9.58 -2.18
C ALA A 324 1.35 10.86 -1.36
N ALA A 325 0.30 11.25 -0.66
CA ALA A 325 0.35 12.38 0.26
C ALA A 325 -0.55 12.12 1.47
N ILE A 326 -0.21 12.76 2.57
CA ILE A 326 -0.99 12.68 3.80
C ILE A 326 -1.61 14.03 4.07
N LEU A 327 -2.91 14.00 4.29
CA LEU A 327 -3.61 15.14 4.85
C LEU A 327 -3.18 15.32 6.31
N ALA A 328 -2.25 16.27 6.54
CA ALA A 328 -1.80 16.64 7.87
C ALA A 328 -2.94 17.25 8.69
N HIS A 329 -3.81 16.41 9.21
CA HIS A 329 -4.85 16.74 10.17
C HIS A 329 -4.43 16.32 11.57
N HIS A 330 -5.24 16.72 12.55
CA HIS A 330 -5.03 16.39 13.94
C HIS A 330 -5.57 15.01 14.34
N ASN A 331 -6.20 14.26 13.42
CA ASN A 331 -6.94 13.03 13.70
C ASN A 331 -6.24 11.73 13.28
N TRP A 332 -4.93 11.71 13.30
CA TRP A 332 -4.11 10.52 13.07
C TRP A 332 -3.00 10.46 14.11
N GLY A 333 -2.41 9.29 14.30
CA GLY A 333 -1.35 9.10 15.27
C GLY A 333 -0.30 8.11 14.79
N ILE A 334 0.91 8.27 15.33
CA ILE A 334 2.03 7.36 15.07
C ILE A 334 2.67 6.98 16.39
N TYR A 335 2.92 5.69 16.52
CA TYR A 335 3.68 5.10 17.62
C TYR A 335 4.98 4.54 17.07
N GLN A 336 6.11 4.96 17.62
CA GLN A 336 7.42 4.43 17.28
C GLN A 336 7.97 3.61 18.46
N ASN A 337 8.29 2.34 18.21
CA ASN A 337 8.97 1.46 19.14
C ASN A 337 10.42 1.28 18.70
N THR A 338 11.33 2.05 19.31
CA THR A 338 12.77 2.03 18.96
C THR A 338 13.50 0.79 19.45
N GLY A 339 12.86 -0.06 20.26
CA GLY A 339 13.43 -1.33 20.73
C GLY A 339 13.38 -2.44 19.69
N ILE A 340 12.66 -2.24 18.59
CA ILE A 340 12.67 -3.18 17.47
C ILE A 340 13.94 -2.95 16.66
N THR A 341 14.79 -3.97 16.56
CA THR A 341 16.15 -3.86 16.01
C THR A 341 16.27 -4.18 14.52
N GLN A 342 15.17 -4.59 13.89
CA GLN A 342 15.17 -4.90 12.47
C GLN A 342 15.40 -3.65 11.64
N THR A 343 16.27 -3.74 10.64
CA THR A 343 16.59 -2.64 9.74
C THR A 343 15.62 -2.61 8.57
N TYR A 344 15.36 -1.40 8.06
CA TYR A 344 14.59 -1.20 6.83
C TYR A 344 15.34 -0.23 5.95
N ASN A 345 15.11 -0.31 4.65
CA ASN A 345 15.69 0.61 3.68
C ASN A 345 14.62 1.15 2.72
N PHE A 346 14.83 2.38 2.28
CA PHE A 346 14.06 2.97 1.19
C PHE A 346 14.97 3.06 -0.03
N PRO A 347 14.68 2.33 -1.11
CA PRO A 347 15.51 2.34 -2.30
C PRO A 347 15.61 3.72 -2.97
N TYR A 348 14.75 4.64 -2.60
CA TYR A 348 14.69 5.99 -3.20
C TYR A 348 15.23 7.09 -2.29
N GLY A 349 16.03 6.77 -1.30
CA GLY A 349 16.71 7.70 -0.39
C GLY A 349 15.90 8.94 0.02
N ILE A 350 15.67 9.11 1.29
CA ILE A 350 15.21 10.41 1.82
C ILE A 350 16.40 11.15 2.36
#